data_608227f0e6c983566584a18c53db8e31
#
_entry.id   608227f0e6c983566584a18c53db8e31
#
_cell.length_a   1.000
_cell.length_b   1.000
_cell.length_c   1.000
_cell.angle_alpha   90.00
_cell.angle_beta   90.00
_cell.angle_gamma   90.00
#
_symmetry.space_group_name_H-M   'P 1'
#
loop_
_entity.id
_entity.type
_entity.pdbx_description
1 polymer ?
#
loop_
_entity_poly.entity_id
_entity_poly.type
_entity_poly.pdbx_seq_one_letter_code
_entity_poly.pdbx_strand_id
1 'polypeptide(L)'
;SITLDEELRLKDNWSQLDRIYTTLSYAYDVRPWFKAAAFYALIANDRGADRSMEMRHRFYLELTASYKTGAWNFSLRERPQATLHTAYVDPAVAAKTAWVLRHRLMAEYAVAGAGLKPYVFVELTQTLNAPETVGNYLEKVRSSLGAKYAFNKRSSLEFYYRFDYKISDEPVFDDFPTV
;
A
#
# COMPACT_ATOMS: atom_id res chain seq x y z
N SER A 1 18.03 5.43 3.88
CA SER A 1 17.81 5.99 2.52
C SER A 1 16.61 6.94 2.52
N ILE A 2 16.68 7.96 1.65
CA ILE A 2 15.54 8.84 1.34
C ILE A 2 15.15 8.56 -0.10
N THR A 3 13.84 8.45 -0.37
CA THR A 3 13.31 8.22 -1.72
C THR A 3 12.12 9.13 -1.96
N LEU A 4 12.03 9.67 -3.18
CA LEU A 4 10.87 10.36 -3.72
C LEU A 4 10.31 9.52 -4.85
N ASP A 5 9.05 9.15 -4.77
CA ASP A 5 8.35 8.36 -5.77
C ASP A 5 7.16 9.14 -6.31
N GLU A 6 6.98 9.11 -7.63
CA GLU A 6 5.82 9.64 -8.32
C GLU A 6 5.08 8.49 -9.01
N GLU A 7 3.79 8.36 -8.71
CA GLU A 7 2.93 7.36 -9.34
C GLU A 7 1.72 8.06 -9.97
N LEU A 8 1.49 7.79 -11.24
CA LEU A 8 0.37 8.29 -12.00
C LEU A 8 -0.55 7.13 -12.35
N ARG A 9 -1.82 7.25 -12.00
CA ARG A 9 -2.87 6.26 -12.33
C ARG A 9 -3.84 6.84 -13.34
N LEU A 10 -4.17 6.03 -14.31
CA LEU A 10 -5.16 6.35 -15.33
C LEU A 10 -6.35 5.40 -15.19
N LYS A 11 -7.55 5.89 -15.56
CA LYS A 11 -8.80 5.13 -15.62
C LYS A 11 -9.40 5.20 -17.02
N ASP A 12 -10.50 4.52 -17.26
CA ASP A 12 -11.27 4.53 -18.50
C ASP A 12 -10.41 4.26 -19.75
N ASN A 13 -9.75 3.09 -19.77
CA ASN A 13 -8.85 2.67 -20.85
C ASN A 13 -7.75 3.70 -21.14
N TRP A 14 -7.12 4.26 -20.09
CA TRP A 14 -6.01 5.23 -20.15
C TRP A 14 -6.41 6.62 -20.65
N SER A 15 -7.71 6.90 -20.81
CA SER A 15 -8.20 8.17 -21.34
C SER A 15 -8.34 9.27 -20.28
N GLN A 16 -8.42 8.91 -19.01
CA GLN A 16 -8.61 9.87 -17.92
C GLN A 16 -7.59 9.65 -16.80
N LEU A 17 -7.16 10.77 -16.19
CA LEU A 17 -6.37 10.74 -14.98
C LEU A 17 -7.27 10.30 -13.82
N ASP A 18 -6.84 9.28 -13.06
CA ASP A 18 -7.50 8.87 -11.83
C ASP A 18 -6.83 9.53 -10.62
N ARG A 19 -5.52 9.34 -10.49
CA ARG A 19 -4.76 9.81 -9.31
C ARG A 19 -3.32 10.11 -9.63
N ILE A 20 -2.78 11.05 -8.85
CA ILE A 20 -1.35 11.30 -8.77
C ILE A 20 -0.93 11.08 -7.32
N TYR A 21 0.15 10.30 -7.10
CA TYR A 21 0.78 10.12 -5.81
C TYR A 21 2.18 10.70 -5.84
N THR A 22 2.46 11.61 -4.92
CA THR A 22 3.82 12.06 -4.62
C THR A 22 4.19 11.52 -3.25
N THR A 23 5.12 10.58 -3.17
CA THR A 23 5.47 9.91 -1.93
C THR A 23 6.92 10.20 -1.55
N LEU A 24 7.13 10.81 -0.39
CA LEU A 24 8.43 10.97 0.25
C LEU A 24 8.59 9.88 1.31
N SER A 25 9.71 9.19 1.30
CA SER A 25 10.00 8.15 2.28
C SER A 25 11.40 8.27 2.88
N TYR A 26 11.51 7.85 4.13
CA TYR A 26 12.77 7.66 4.84
C TYR A 26 12.82 6.25 5.42
N ALA A 27 13.81 5.47 5.02
CA ALA A 27 14.00 4.10 5.49
C ALA A 27 15.33 3.94 6.22
N TYR A 28 15.27 3.22 7.36
CA TYR A 28 16.39 2.93 8.23
C TYR A 28 16.45 1.45 8.60
N ASP A 29 17.60 0.83 8.39
CA ASP A 29 17.85 -0.55 8.78
C ASP A 29 18.29 -0.56 10.26
N VAL A 30 17.36 -0.85 11.17
CA VAL A 30 17.59 -0.85 12.63
C VAL A 30 18.47 -2.03 13.03
N ARG A 31 18.23 -3.18 12.39
CA ARG A 31 18.97 -4.43 12.55
C ARG A 31 19.00 -5.17 11.22
N PRO A 32 19.89 -6.14 11.00
CA PRO A 32 19.92 -6.94 9.76
C PRO A 32 18.59 -7.66 9.45
N TRP A 33 17.79 -7.91 10.48
CA TRP A 33 16.50 -8.58 10.40
C TRP A 33 15.30 -7.63 10.59
N PHE A 34 15.53 -6.33 10.93
CA PHE A 34 14.46 -5.38 11.22
C PHE A 34 14.69 -4.03 10.55
N LYS A 35 13.73 -3.60 9.75
CA LYS A 35 13.71 -2.33 9.04
C LYS A 35 12.51 -1.50 9.46
N ALA A 36 12.71 -0.21 9.67
CA ALA A 36 11.66 0.78 9.88
C ALA A 36 11.70 1.83 8.76
N ALA A 37 10.53 2.23 8.27
CA ALA A 37 10.43 3.30 7.30
C ALA A 37 9.23 4.19 7.60
N ALA A 38 9.39 5.50 7.38
CA ALA A 38 8.32 6.49 7.49
C ALA A 38 8.01 7.05 6.10
N PHE A 39 6.73 7.29 5.84
CA PHE A 39 6.23 7.75 4.55
C PHE A 39 5.25 8.89 4.74
N TYR A 40 5.34 9.83 3.82
CA TYR A 40 4.33 10.84 3.58
C TYR A 40 3.94 10.79 2.12
N ALA A 41 2.64 10.66 1.83
CA ALA A 41 2.12 10.70 0.48
C ALA A 41 1.09 11.82 0.34
N LEU A 42 1.30 12.67 -0.66
CA LEU A 42 0.29 13.59 -1.17
C LEU A 42 -0.43 12.90 -2.31
N ILE A 43 -1.77 12.82 -2.21
CA ILE A 43 -2.61 12.13 -3.17
C ILE A 43 -3.57 13.14 -3.77
N ALA A 44 -3.52 13.32 -5.08
CA ALA A 44 -4.47 14.13 -5.83
C ALA A 44 -5.39 13.19 -6.61
N ASN A 45 -6.68 13.17 -6.25
CA ASN A 45 -7.72 12.36 -6.89
C ASN A 45 -8.54 13.21 -7.85
N ASP A 46 -8.77 12.74 -9.06
CA ASP A 46 -9.74 13.34 -9.97
C ASP A 46 -11.16 12.87 -9.64
N ARG A 47 -12.06 13.80 -9.36
CA ARG A 47 -13.47 13.53 -9.02
C ARG A 47 -14.39 13.34 -10.25
N GLY A 48 -13.88 13.53 -11.44
CA GLY A 48 -14.64 13.32 -12.69
C GLY A 48 -15.58 14.44 -13.07
N ALA A 49 -16.83 14.45 -12.58
CA ALA A 49 -17.88 15.32 -13.10
C ALA A 49 -17.60 16.84 -12.99
N ASP A 50 -16.93 17.28 -11.93
CA ASP A 50 -16.65 18.70 -11.66
C ASP A 50 -15.22 19.11 -11.96
N ARG A 51 -14.38 18.19 -12.46
CA ARG A 51 -12.93 18.38 -12.66
C ARG A 51 -12.18 18.92 -11.43
N SER A 52 -12.75 18.75 -10.25
CA SER A 52 -12.11 19.17 -9.02
C SER A 52 -11.15 18.09 -8.54
N MET A 53 -9.91 18.50 -8.20
CA MET A 53 -8.93 17.62 -7.60
C MET A 53 -9.15 17.57 -6.09
N GLU A 54 -9.38 16.39 -5.55
CA GLU A 54 -9.39 16.16 -4.11
C GLU A 54 -7.97 15.87 -3.63
N MET A 55 -7.50 16.66 -2.66
CA MET A 55 -6.20 16.44 -2.05
C MET A 55 -6.32 15.63 -0.76
N ARG A 56 -5.48 14.61 -0.61
CA ARG A 56 -5.40 13.80 0.60
C ARG A 56 -3.96 13.73 1.07
N HIS A 57 -3.77 13.82 2.37
CA HIS A 57 -2.47 13.61 3.02
C HIS A 57 -2.47 12.26 3.71
N ARG A 58 -1.48 11.43 3.40
CA ARG A 58 -1.34 10.10 4.00
C ARG A 58 0.01 9.98 4.68
N PHE A 59 -0.03 9.61 5.95
CA PHE A 59 1.15 9.28 6.75
C PHE A 59 1.11 7.80 7.10
N TYR A 60 2.24 7.12 6.97
CA TYR A 60 2.33 5.74 7.42
C TYR A 60 3.75 5.36 7.82
N LEU A 61 3.83 4.37 8.71
CA LEU A 61 5.06 3.73 9.09
C LEU A 61 5.05 2.31 8.52
N GLU A 62 6.22 1.80 8.16
CA GLU A 62 6.42 0.39 7.85
C GLU A 62 7.45 -0.19 8.80
N LEU A 63 7.05 -1.21 9.53
CA LEU A 63 7.91 -1.99 10.40
C LEU A 63 8.01 -3.38 9.80
N THR A 64 9.20 -3.76 9.34
CA THR A 64 9.40 -5.04 8.65
C THR A 64 10.42 -5.87 9.39
N ALA A 65 9.99 -7.03 9.88
CA ALA A 65 10.86 -8.07 10.41
C ALA A 65 11.07 -9.14 9.32
N SER A 66 12.31 -9.61 9.14
CA SER A 66 12.67 -10.61 8.13
C SER A 66 13.48 -11.74 8.74
N TYR A 67 13.19 -12.96 8.32
CA TYR A 67 13.91 -14.16 8.72
C TYR A 67 14.37 -14.93 7.49
N LYS A 68 15.68 -15.14 7.37
CA LYS A 68 16.29 -15.87 6.25
C LYS A 68 16.75 -17.25 6.69
N THR A 69 16.39 -18.26 5.94
CA THR A 69 16.85 -19.63 6.11
C THR A 69 17.08 -20.30 4.76
N GLY A 70 18.34 -20.66 4.48
CA GLY A 70 18.73 -21.15 3.16
C GLY A 70 18.39 -20.14 2.05
N ALA A 71 17.65 -20.59 1.06
CA ALA A 71 17.17 -19.76 -0.05
C ALA A 71 15.86 -18.99 0.25
N TRP A 72 15.22 -19.26 1.38
CA TRP A 72 13.97 -18.63 1.78
C TRP A 72 14.19 -17.34 2.58
N ASN A 73 13.34 -16.36 2.32
CA ASN A 73 13.22 -15.13 3.11
C ASN A 73 11.74 -14.93 3.48
N PHE A 74 11.42 -15.03 4.76
CA PHE A 74 10.11 -14.73 5.31
C PHE A 74 10.10 -13.33 5.88
N SER A 75 9.04 -12.58 5.68
CA SER A 75 8.91 -11.25 6.28
C SER A 75 7.50 -10.98 6.77
N LEU A 76 7.43 -10.31 7.92
CA LEU A 76 6.22 -9.73 8.49
C LEU A 76 6.35 -8.22 8.42
N ARG A 77 5.36 -7.53 7.84
CA ARG A 77 5.30 -6.08 7.77
C ARG A 77 4.03 -5.58 8.41
N GLU A 78 4.21 -4.65 9.35
CA GLU A 78 3.14 -3.88 9.97
C GLU A 78 3.13 -2.47 9.39
N ARG A 79 1.94 -1.97 8.99
CA ARG A 79 1.79 -0.62 8.44
C ARG A 79 0.59 0.09 9.07
N PRO A 80 0.77 0.79 10.21
CA PRO A 80 -0.19 1.79 10.66
C PRO A 80 -0.20 2.98 9.69
N GLN A 81 -1.40 3.42 9.29
CA GLN A 81 -1.61 4.46 8.30
C GLN A 81 -2.72 5.41 8.75
N ALA A 82 -2.50 6.71 8.55
CA ALA A 82 -3.48 7.76 8.72
C ALA A 82 -3.68 8.50 7.39
N THR A 83 -4.92 8.67 6.95
CA THR A 83 -5.27 9.44 5.75
C THR A 83 -6.19 10.59 6.15
N LEU A 84 -5.76 11.82 5.84
CA LEU A 84 -6.50 13.04 6.07
C LEU A 84 -7.02 13.57 4.73
N HIS A 85 -8.28 13.91 4.68
CA HIS A 85 -8.91 14.55 3.53
C HIS A 85 -8.87 16.07 3.70
N THR A 86 -8.31 16.80 2.73
CA THR A 86 -8.19 18.27 2.79
C THR A 86 -9.20 18.99 1.92
N ALA A 87 -9.74 18.32 0.91
CA ALA A 87 -10.73 18.92 0.05
C ALA A 87 -12.14 18.79 0.62
N TYR A 88 -12.91 19.81 0.32
CA TYR A 88 -14.28 19.96 0.72
C TYR A 88 -15.15 18.86 0.08
N VAL A 89 -15.58 17.89 0.86
CA VAL A 89 -16.58 16.94 0.39
C VAL A 89 -17.86 17.20 1.20
N ASP A 90 -18.08 16.57 2.22
CA ASP A 90 -19.14 16.81 3.18
C ASP A 90 -18.45 17.18 4.48
N PRO A 91 -18.75 18.32 5.11
CA PRO A 91 -18.12 18.70 6.39
C PRO A 91 -18.25 17.61 7.46
N ALA A 92 -19.28 16.78 7.40
CA ALA A 92 -19.46 15.66 8.32
C ALA A 92 -18.49 14.50 8.03
N VAL A 93 -18.06 14.31 6.79
CA VAL A 93 -17.16 13.23 6.35
C VAL A 93 -15.72 13.70 6.22
N ALA A 94 -15.51 14.94 5.75
CA ALA A 94 -14.18 15.51 5.48
C ALA A 94 -13.31 15.68 6.72
N ALA A 95 -13.90 15.78 7.90
CA ALA A 95 -13.18 16.03 9.14
C ALA A 95 -12.60 14.77 9.81
N LYS A 96 -12.86 13.57 9.28
CA LYS A 96 -12.42 12.33 9.93
C LYS A 96 -11.16 11.78 9.26
N THR A 97 -10.09 11.68 10.04
CA THR A 97 -8.88 10.94 9.64
C THR A 97 -9.19 9.45 9.60
N ALA A 98 -8.94 8.81 8.46
CA ALA A 98 -9.05 7.36 8.36
C ALA A 98 -7.80 6.69 8.93
N TRP A 99 -7.97 5.84 9.94
CA TRP A 99 -6.91 5.02 10.53
C TRP A 99 -7.04 3.57 10.09
N VAL A 100 -5.97 3.06 9.51
CA VAL A 100 -5.91 1.71 8.96
C VAL A 100 -4.63 1.02 9.42
N LEU A 101 -4.73 -0.25 9.78
CA LEU A 101 -3.59 -1.11 10.05
C LEU A 101 -3.51 -2.21 8.99
N ARG A 102 -2.32 -2.40 8.41
CA ARG A 102 -2.09 -3.46 7.42
C ARG A 102 -1.01 -4.40 7.92
N HIS A 103 -1.35 -5.70 7.89
CA HIS A 103 -0.46 -6.79 8.26
C HIS A 103 -0.11 -7.57 7.00
N ARG A 104 1.17 -7.67 6.64
CA ARG A 104 1.59 -8.46 5.48
C ARG A 104 2.57 -9.54 5.90
N LEU A 105 2.24 -10.77 5.55
CA LEU A 105 3.14 -11.91 5.62
C LEU A 105 3.59 -12.28 4.21
N MET A 106 4.90 -12.40 3.99
CA MET A 106 5.48 -12.72 2.69
C MET A 106 6.54 -13.81 2.81
N ALA A 107 6.55 -14.71 1.83
CA ALA A 107 7.60 -15.67 1.60
C ALA A 107 8.22 -15.46 0.21
N GLU A 108 9.54 -15.32 0.14
CA GLU A 108 10.33 -15.16 -1.07
C GLU A 108 11.37 -16.27 -1.15
N TYR A 109 11.57 -16.83 -2.33
CA TYR A 109 12.58 -17.87 -2.58
C TYR A 109 13.64 -17.36 -3.56
N ALA A 110 14.90 -17.39 -3.19
CA ALA A 110 16.01 -17.00 -4.08
C ALA A 110 16.47 -18.21 -4.90
N VAL A 111 16.18 -18.22 -6.20
CA VAL A 111 16.64 -19.28 -7.10
C VAL A 111 18.13 -19.12 -7.34
N ALA A 112 18.89 -20.14 -6.99
CA ALA A 112 20.36 -20.12 -7.08
C ALA A 112 20.83 -19.88 -8.53
N GLY A 113 21.73 -18.91 -8.72
CA GLY A 113 22.35 -18.59 -10.00
C GLY A 113 21.44 -17.92 -11.03
N ALA A 114 20.13 -17.76 -10.77
CA ALA A 114 19.17 -17.27 -11.77
C ALA A 114 18.82 -15.78 -11.63
N GLY A 115 19.18 -15.10 -10.54
CA GLY A 115 18.71 -13.74 -10.26
C GLY A 115 17.18 -13.63 -10.08
N LEU A 116 16.49 -14.77 -10.07
CA LEU A 116 15.03 -14.89 -9.97
C LEU A 116 14.61 -15.12 -8.52
N LYS A 117 13.57 -14.39 -8.08
CA LYS A 117 13.00 -14.48 -6.74
C LYS A 117 11.48 -14.52 -6.81
N PRO A 118 10.88 -15.71 -6.97
CA PRO A 118 9.45 -15.87 -6.79
C PRO A 118 9.04 -15.56 -5.35
N TYR A 119 7.84 -15.02 -5.18
CA TYR A 119 7.28 -14.71 -3.88
C TYR A 119 5.77 -14.89 -3.84
N VAL A 120 5.25 -15.06 -2.64
CA VAL A 120 3.84 -14.99 -2.32
C VAL A 120 3.66 -14.13 -1.08
N PHE A 121 2.58 -13.34 -1.03
CA PHE A 121 2.20 -12.65 0.20
C PHE A 121 0.69 -12.67 0.43
N VAL A 122 0.31 -12.53 1.70
CA VAL A 122 -1.04 -12.21 2.14
C VAL A 122 -0.97 -10.94 2.97
N GLU A 123 -1.87 -9.99 2.70
CA GLU A 123 -2.00 -8.74 3.43
C GLU A 123 -3.44 -8.59 3.94
N LEU A 124 -3.58 -8.37 5.23
CA LEU A 124 -4.84 -8.04 5.89
C LEU A 124 -4.91 -6.54 6.09
N THR A 125 -6.06 -5.93 5.79
CA THR A 125 -6.34 -4.51 6.04
C THR A 125 -7.42 -4.40 7.08
N GLN A 126 -7.12 -3.75 8.19
CA GLN A 126 -8.03 -3.52 9.31
C GLN A 126 -8.30 -2.03 9.46
N THR A 127 -9.56 -1.64 9.51
CA THR A 127 -10.00 -0.29 9.83
C THR A 127 -10.08 -0.13 11.36
N LEU A 128 -9.44 0.93 11.90
CA LEU A 128 -9.30 1.15 13.35
C LEU A 128 -10.29 2.16 13.91
N ASN A 129 -10.91 3.01 13.09
CA ASN A 129 -11.83 4.06 13.54
C ASN A 129 -13.07 4.13 12.66
N ALA A 130 -13.67 2.98 12.38
CA ALA A 130 -14.99 2.90 11.78
C ALA A 130 -16.03 3.58 12.68
N PRO A 131 -17.18 4.02 12.16
CA PRO A 131 -18.30 4.51 12.95
C PRO A 131 -18.68 3.52 14.06
N GLU A 132 -19.15 4.01 15.21
CA GLU A 132 -19.50 3.16 16.37
C GLU A 132 -20.49 2.05 16.03
N THR A 133 -21.34 2.27 15.02
CA THR A 133 -22.33 1.28 14.54
C THR A 133 -21.69 0.07 13.87
N VAL A 134 -20.48 0.20 13.34
CA VAL A 134 -19.77 -0.86 12.60
C VAL A 134 -18.62 -1.43 13.43
N GLY A 135 -17.97 -0.60 14.24
CA GLY A 135 -16.80 -0.97 15.03
C GLY A 135 -15.54 -1.18 14.16
N ASN A 136 -14.46 -1.56 14.80
CA ASN A 136 -13.22 -1.91 14.09
C ASN A 136 -13.37 -3.27 13.40
N TYR A 137 -13.03 -3.36 12.13
CA TYR A 137 -13.24 -4.60 11.38
C TYR A 137 -12.13 -4.87 10.35
N LEU A 138 -12.04 -6.13 9.95
CA LEU A 138 -11.22 -6.56 8.85
C LEU A 138 -11.91 -6.19 7.54
N GLU A 139 -11.36 -5.22 6.83
CA GLU A 139 -11.96 -4.65 5.61
C GLU A 139 -11.64 -5.49 4.38
N LYS A 140 -10.37 -5.91 4.24
CA LYS A 140 -9.88 -6.54 3.03
C LYS A 140 -8.75 -7.52 3.28
N VAL A 141 -8.79 -8.61 2.51
CA VAL A 141 -7.67 -9.53 2.34
C VAL A 141 -7.10 -9.37 0.94
N ARG A 142 -5.80 -9.14 0.84
CA ARG A 142 -5.06 -9.08 -0.42
C ARG A 142 -4.08 -10.23 -0.47
N SER A 143 -4.07 -10.98 -1.55
CA SER A 143 -3.04 -11.97 -1.83
C SER A 143 -2.33 -11.66 -3.15
N SER A 144 -1.06 -12.02 -3.24
CA SER A 144 -0.29 -11.85 -4.46
C SER A 144 0.70 -12.98 -4.63
N LEU A 145 0.85 -13.39 -5.88
CA LEU A 145 1.90 -14.28 -6.34
C LEU A 145 2.71 -13.54 -7.40
N GLY A 146 4.02 -13.51 -7.26
CA GLY A 146 4.87 -12.78 -8.19
C GLY A 146 6.29 -13.32 -8.26
N ALA A 147 7.08 -12.71 -9.13
CA ALA A 147 8.50 -13.00 -9.27
C ALA A 147 9.28 -11.74 -9.61
N LYS A 148 10.39 -11.53 -8.94
CA LYS A 148 11.38 -10.48 -9.24
C LYS A 148 12.54 -11.10 -9.98
N TYR A 149 12.94 -10.48 -11.08
CA TYR A 149 14.11 -10.89 -11.84
C TYR A 149 15.13 -9.74 -11.91
N ALA A 150 16.31 -9.96 -11.37
CA ALA A 150 17.40 -8.99 -11.42
C ALA A 150 18.31 -9.29 -12.60
N PHE A 151 18.31 -8.44 -13.63
CA PHE A 151 19.23 -8.52 -14.76
C PHE A 151 20.66 -8.16 -14.36
N ASN A 152 20.77 -7.15 -13.46
CA ASN A 152 22.02 -6.65 -12.91
C ASN A 152 21.77 -5.88 -11.61
N LYS A 153 22.81 -5.26 -11.04
CA LYS A 153 22.71 -4.50 -9.77
C LYS A 153 21.83 -3.25 -9.85
N ARG A 154 21.49 -2.77 -11.06
CA ARG A 154 20.75 -1.51 -11.28
C ARG A 154 19.39 -1.72 -11.93
N SER A 155 19.14 -2.89 -12.52
CA SER A 155 17.93 -3.14 -13.30
C SER A 155 17.27 -4.44 -12.84
N SER A 156 16.00 -4.35 -12.54
CA SER A 156 15.16 -5.49 -12.18
C SER A 156 13.77 -5.34 -12.81
N LEU A 157 13.11 -6.47 -13.00
CA LEU A 157 11.75 -6.56 -13.48
C LEU A 157 10.94 -7.36 -12.47
N GLU A 158 9.72 -6.93 -12.22
CA GLU A 158 8.79 -7.62 -11.33
C GLU A 158 7.48 -7.89 -12.07
N PHE A 159 7.06 -9.15 -12.05
CA PHE A 159 5.73 -9.55 -12.50
C PHE A 159 4.96 -10.09 -11.31
N TYR A 160 3.70 -9.72 -11.19
CA TYR A 160 2.84 -10.25 -10.15
C TYR A 160 1.39 -10.30 -10.60
N TYR A 161 0.66 -11.25 -10.03
CA TYR A 161 -0.78 -11.31 -10.04
C TYR A 161 -1.28 -11.01 -8.63
N ARG A 162 -2.26 -10.12 -8.51
CA ARG A 162 -2.82 -9.69 -7.24
C ARG A 162 -4.32 -9.95 -7.22
N PHE A 163 -4.78 -10.49 -6.12
CA PHE A 163 -6.17 -10.72 -5.83
C PHE A 163 -6.57 -9.98 -4.57
N ASP A 164 -7.59 -9.12 -4.66
CA ASP A 164 -8.14 -8.34 -3.55
C ASP A 164 -9.55 -8.86 -3.24
N TYR A 165 -9.77 -9.32 -2.01
CA TYR A 165 -11.07 -9.76 -1.51
C TYR A 165 -11.55 -8.79 -0.44
N LYS A 166 -12.64 -8.07 -0.71
CA LYS A 166 -13.31 -7.20 0.27
C LYS A 166 -14.19 -8.07 1.15
N ILE A 167 -14.09 -7.88 2.47
CA ILE A 167 -14.88 -8.62 3.48
C ILE A 167 -16.12 -7.83 3.86
N SER A 168 -16.03 -6.49 3.86
CA SER A 168 -17.14 -5.60 4.15
C SER A 168 -17.52 -4.78 2.92
N ASP A 169 -18.82 -4.76 2.59
CA ASP A 169 -19.38 -3.95 1.52
C ASP A 169 -19.69 -2.51 1.94
N GLU A 170 -19.56 -2.18 3.24
CA GLU A 170 -19.77 -0.81 3.70
C GLU A 170 -18.50 0.03 3.43
N PRO A 171 -18.59 1.04 2.54
CA PRO A 171 -17.48 1.93 2.27
C PRO A 171 -17.33 2.92 3.42
N VAL A 172 -16.57 2.56 4.44
CA VAL A 172 -16.29 3.50 5.55
C VAL A 172 -15.34 4.61 5.08
N PHE A 173 -14.45 4.29 4.14
CA PHE A 173 -13.61 5.25 3.44
C PHE A 173 -13.25 4.67 2.07
N ASP A 174 -13.83 5.23 1.04
CA ASP A 174 -13.62 4.79 -0.35
C ASP A 174 -12.22 5.18 -0.84
N ASP A 175 -11.20 4.48 -0.34
CA ASP A 175 -9.80 4.71 -0.68
C ASP A 175 -9.28 3.80 -1.80
N PHE A 176 -10.15 2.93 -2.35
CA PHE A 176 -9.69 1.97 -3.34
C PHE A 176 -10.60 1.94 -4.55
N PRO A 177 -10.07 2.28 -5.74
CA PRO A 177 -10.78 1.96 -6.95
C PRO A 177 -10.93 0.44 -7.03
N THR A 178 -12.15 -0.03 -7.15
CA THR A 178 -12.43 -1.35 -7.68
C THR A 178 -11.90 -1.38 -9.10
N VAL A 179 -10.91 -2.24 -9.33
CA VAL A 179 -10.49 -2.63 -10.68
C VAL A 179 -11.52 -3.62 -11.19
#